data_923d8f62a4b417339be89833dd6c7603
#
_entry.id   923d8f62a4b417339be89833dd6c7603
#
_cell.length_a   1.000
_cell.length_b   1.000
_cell.length_c   1.000
_cell.angle_alpha   90.00
_cell.angle_beta   90.00
_cell.angle_gamma   90.00
#
_symmetry.space_group_name_H-M   'P 1'
#
loop_
_entity.id
_entity.type
_entity.pdbx_description
1 polymer ?
#
loop_
_entity_poly.entity_id
_entity_poly.type
_entity_poly.pdbx_seq_one_letter_code
_entity_poly.pdbx_strand_id
1 'polypeptide(L)'
;MNDLLRKTYRHIAENLGRKLKFVNISRENRAAEVRRALELLTLSRVAHLVYHTSANGLPLGAERDERRFKSLFIDIGLVNRLCGLDLVGTEELITVNEGALAEQFIGQQLLCAKPVFEDPQLFYWAREARNANAEVDFVISRHQDILPVEVKAGKTGTLRSTFQFLLEKGRK
;
A
#
# COMPACT_ATOMS: atom_id res chain seq x y z
N MET A 1 10.30 20.68 10.67
CA MET A 1 10.48 19.69 9.60
C MET A 1 10.87 18.30 10.14
N ASN A 2 11.97 18.19 10.92
CA ASN A 2 12.42 16.88 11.43
C ASN A 2 11.39 16.16 12.32
N ASP A 3 10.65 16.86 13.16
CA ASP A 3 9.63 16.27 14.01
C ASP A 3 8.44 15.75 13.21
N LEU A 4 7.97 16.52 12.22
CA LEU A 4 6.89 16.10 11.32
C LEU A 4 7.31 14.86 10.48
N LEU A 5 8.57 14.82 10.03
CA LEU A 5 9.09 13.67 9.30
C LEU A 5 9.07 12.41 10.18
N ARG A 6 9.49 12.52 11.45
CA ARG A 6 9.44 11.41 12.42
C ARG A 6 8.00 10.96 12.71
N LYS A 7 7.08 11.92 12.90
CA LYS A 7 5.65 11.61 13.09
C LYS A 7 5.07 10.90 11.90
N THR A 8 5.36 11.39 10.68
CA THR A 8 4.92 10.76 9.41
C THR A 8 5.46 9.35 9.27
N TYR A 9 6.75 9.16 9.53
CA TYR A 9 7.43 7.88 9.46
C TYR A 9 6.82 6.82 10.39
N ARG A 10 6.58 7.18 11.66
CA ARG A 10 5.90 6.31 12.63
C ARG A 10 4.48 5.99 12.23
N HIS A 11 3.73 7.01 11.81
CA HIS A 11 2.33 6.84 11.42
C HIS A 11 2.17 5.85 10.26
N ILE A 12 3.08 5.89 9.29
CA ILE A 12 3.12 4.90 8.20
C ILE A 12 3.29 3.49 8.77
N ALA A 13 4.26 3.27 9.66
CA ALA A 13 4.53 1.97 10.24
C ALA A 13 3.33 1.41 11.03
N GLU A 14 2.69 2.25 11.83
CA GLU A 14 1.52 1.89 12.64
C GLU A 14 0.26 1.61 11.81
N ASN A 15 0.24 2.05 10.54
CA ASN A 15 -0.91 1.94 9.65
C ASN A 15 -0.61 1.18 8.34
N LEU A 16 0.27 0.19 8.40
CA LEU A 16 0.56 -0.70 7.28
C LEU A 16 -0.72 -1.34 6.72
N GLY A 17 -0.77 -1.47 5.39
CA GLY A 17 -1.93 -2.02 4.68
C GLY A 17 -3.18 -1.16 4.73
N ARG A 18 -3.20 -0.07 5.51
CA ARG A 18 -4.37 0.81 5.65
C ARG A 18 -4.30 2.01 4.71
N LYS A 19 -5.46 2.45 4.26
CA LYS A 19 -5.61 3.72 3.52
C LYS A 19 -5.24 4.90 4.42
N LEU A 20 -4.30 5.70 3.98
CA LEU A 20 -3.84 6.87 4.70
C LEU A 20 -4.59 8.14 4.23
N LYS A 21 -4.76 9.06 5.18
CA LYS A 21 -5.24 10.42 4.92
C LYS A 21 -4.28 11.39 5.60
N PHE A 22 -3.95 12.49 4.93
CA PHE A 22 -3.03 13.51 5.47
C PHE A 22 -3.41 14.00 6.87
N VAL A 23 -4.72 14.21 7.10
CA VAL A 23 -5.26 14.68 8.40
C VAL A 23 -5.06 13.68 9.55
N ASN A 24 -4.89 12.39 9.24
CA ASN A 24 -4.66 11.37 10.26
C ASN A 24 -3.18 11.32 10.68
N ILE A 25 -2.27 11.74 9.81
CA ILE A 25 -0.82 11.78 10.08
C ILE A 25 -0.50 12.90 11.09
N SER A 26 -1.06 14.08 10.87
CA SER A 26 -0.93 15.18 11.83
C SER A 26 -2.14 16.11 11.71
N ARG A 27 -2.78 16.36 12.85
CA ARG A 27 -3.89 17.34 12.95
C ARG A 27 -3.40 18.77 13.13
N GLU A 28 -2.16 18.94 13.59
CA GLU A 28 -1.54 20.23 13.91
C GLU A 28 -0.89 20.88 12.68
N ASN A 29 -0.46 20.04 11.73
CA ASN A 29 0.24 20.49 10.56
C ASN A 29 -0.71 20.62 9.35
N ARG A 30 -0.42 21.58 8.48
CA ARG A 30 -1.17 21.74 7.22
C ARG A 30 -0.95 20.54 6.32
N ALA A 31 -1.98 20.16 5.55
CA ALA A 31 -1.91 19.02 4.62
C ALA A 31 -0.73 19.11 3.64
N ALA A 32 -0.36 20.32 3.23
CA ALA A 32 0.79 20.56 2.34
C ALA A 32 2.13 20.20 3.01
N GLU A 33 2.29 20.45 4.31
CA GLU A 33 3.50 20.11 5.05
C GLU A 33 3.62 18.59 5.25
N VAL A 34 2.50 17.93 5.54
CA VAL A 34 2.44 16.46 5.65
C VAL A 34 2.75 15.82 4.31
N ARG A 35 2.18 16.36 3.21
CA ARG A 35 2.50 15.91 1.84
C ARG A 35 4.00 16.01 1.57
N ARG A 36 4.62 17.14 1.90
CA ARG A 36 6.07 17.34 1.72
C ARG A 36 6.91 16.35 2.54
N ALA A 37 6.49 16.03 3.76
CA ALA A 37 7.17 15.01 4.58
C ALA A 37 7.07 13.62 3.94
N LEU A 38 5.90 13.25 3.39
CA LEU A 38 5.72 12.02 2.63
C LEU A 38 6.57 11.99 1.36
N GLU A 39 6.61 13.10 0.60
CA GLU A 39 7.45 13.23 -0.59
C GLU A 39 8.93 13.03 -0.27
N LEU A 40 9.42 13.57 0.84
CA LEU A 40 10.81 13.36 1.28
C LEU A 40 11.09 11.88 1.60
N LEU A 41 10.16 11.18 2.26
CA LEU A 41 10.29 9.75 2.55
C LEU A 41 10.26 8.90 1.27
N THR A 42 9.47 9.29 0.28
CA THR A 42 9.41 8.58 -1.01
C THR A 42 10.63 8.87 -1.89
N LEU A 43 11.11 10.11 -1.93
CA LEU A 43 12.32 10.47 -2.65
C LEU A 43 13.57 9.78 -2.08
N SER A 44 13.62 9.62 -0.76
CA SER A 44 14.70 8.86 -0.09
C SER A 44 14.55 7.34 -0.22
N ARG A 45 13.50 6.86 -0.90
CA ARG A 45 13.18 5.44 -1.05
C ARG A 45 12.92 4.70 0.27
N VAL A 46 12.74 5.41 1.38
CA VAL A 46 12.42 4.80 2.69
C VAL A 46 10.98 4.28 2.71
N ALA A 47 10.08 5.01 2.05
CA ALA A 47 8.68 4.61 1.88
C ALA A 47 8.26 4.70 0.41
N HIS A 48 7.25 3.93 0.03
CA HIS A 48 6.62 3.95 -1.27
C HIS A 48 5.12 4.16 -1.11
N LEU A 49 4.52 4.95 -2.00
CA LEU A 49 3.06 5.15 -2.00
C LEU A 49 2.42 4.23 -3.05
N VAL A 50 1.37 3.54 -2.62
CA VAL A 50 0.52 2.72 -3.45
C VAL A 50 -0.77 3.49 -3.66
N TYR A 51 -0.99 4.03 -4.84
CA TYR A 51 -2.14 4.88 -5.13
C TYR A 51 -3.36 4.07 -5.55
N HIS A 52 -4.54 4.59 -5.23
CA HIS A 52 -5.76 4.07 -5.81
C HIS A 52 -5.78 4.32 -7.33
N THR A 53 -6.24 3.34 -8.08
CA THR A 53 -6.54 3.49 -9.51
C THR A 53 -7.92 2.92 -9.83
N SER A 54 -8.63 3.55 -10.77
CA SER A 54 -9.88 2.99 -11.28
C SER A 54 -9.65 1.77 -12.17
N ALA A 55 -8.44 1.59 -12.69
CA ALA A 55 -8.00 0.43 -13.47
C ALA A 55 -8.89 0.10 -14.70
N ASN A 56 -9.42 1.12 -15.38
CA ASN A 56 -10.22 0.94 -16.58
C ASN A 56 -9.34 0.71 -17.83
N GLY A 57 -8.07 1.15 -17.79
CA GLY A 57 -7.13 1.04 -18.92
C GLY A 57 -5.68 1.19 -18.50
N LEU A 58 -4.80 1.20 -19.49
CA LEU A 58 -3.37 1.46 -19.35
C LEU A 58 -3.02 2.82 -19.93
N PRO A 59 -2.07 3.54 -19.35
CA PRO A 59 -1.29 3.17 -18.16
C PRO A 59 -2.11 3.35 -16.87
N LEU A 60 -1.90 2.45 -15.88
CA LEU A 60 -2.62 2.46 -14.59
C LEU A 60 -2.52 3.81 -13.85
N GLY A 61 -1.40 4.50 -14.00
CA GLY A 61 -1.15 5.79 -13.38
C GLY A 61 -2.00 6.94 -13.94
N ALA A 62 -2.58 6.79 -15.14
CA ALA A 62 -3.44 7.82 -15.73
C ALA A 62 -4.73 8.06 -14.92
N GLU A 63 -5.19 7.04 -14.21
CA GLU A 63 -6.42 7.08 -13.41
C GLU A 63 -6.13 7.01 -11.90
N ARG A 64 -4.93 7.43 -11.47
CA ARG A 64 -4.57 7.43 -10.06
C ARG A 64 -5.27 8.57 -9.31
N ASP A 65 -5.73 8.26 -8.11
CA ASP A 65 -6.20 9.27 -7.15
C ASP A 65 -5.10 9.53 -6.11
N GLU A 66 -4.46 10.70 -6.19
CA GLU A 66 -3.37 11.10 -5.28
C GLU A 66 -3.82 11.35 -3.83
N ARG A 67 -5.12 11.44 -3.58
CA ARG A 67 -5.68 11.61 -2.24
C ARG A 67 -5.95 10.28 -1.53
N ARG A 68 -5.93 9.19 -2.29
CA ARG A 68 -6.24 7.83 -1.81
C ARG A 68 -5.02 6.95 -2.01
N PHE A 69 -4.30 6.71 -0.95
CA PHE A 69 -3.08 5.92 -1.01
C PHE A 69 -2.90 5.06 0.24
N LYS A 70 -2.15 3.99 0.08
CA LYS A 70 -1.50 3.21 1.13
C LYS A 70 -0.01 3.49 1.07
N SER A 71 0.74 3.03 2.05
CA SER A 71 2.20 3.14 2.04
C SER A 71 2.85 1.80 2.36
N LEU A 72 4.02 1.61 1.78
CA LEU A 72 4.93 0.50 2.05
C LEU A 72 6.27 1.07 2.48
N PHE A 73 7.00 0.33 3.28
CA PHE A 73 8.41 0.59 3.54
C PHE A 73 9.30 -0.14 2.53
N ILE A 74 10.54 0.34 2.43
CA ILE A 74 11.57 -0.32 1.61
C ILE A 74 11.88 -1.74 2.12
N ASP A 75 11.73 -1.96 3.41
CA ASP A 75 12.10 -3.20 4.06
C ASP A 75 11.17 -3.55 5.23
N ILE A 76 10.76 -4.82 5.31
CA ILE A 76 9.87 -5.33 6.35
C ILE A 76 10.55 -5.32 7.73
N GLY A 77 11.86 -5.51 7.80
CA GLY A 77 12.61 -5.46 9.05
C GLY A 77 12.58 -4.08 9.69
N LEU A 78 12.56 -3.02 8.85
CA LEU A 78 12.40 -1.65 9.30
C LEU A 78 11.04 -1.43 9.97
N VAL A 79 9.98 -1.99 9.40
CA VAL A 79 8.64 -1.96 9.98
C VAL A 79 8.60 -2.65 11.33
N ASN A 80 9.12 -3.89 11.38
CA ASN A 80 9.16 -4.68 12.60
C ASN A 80 9.86 -3.93 13.72
N ARG A 81 11.01 -3.31 13.41
CA ARG A 81 11.76 -2.50 14.38
C ARG A 81 10.99 -1.30 14.87
N LEU A 82 10.28 -0.60 13.98
CA LEU A 82 9.48 0.58 14.33
C LEU A 82 8.25 0.25 15.15
N CYS A 83 7.62 -0.87 14.87
CA CYS A 83 6.46 -1.35 15.60
C CYS A 83 6.82 -2.06 16.92
N GLY A 84 8.11 -2.18 17.24
CA GLY A 84 8.57 -2.91 18.43
C GLY A 84 8.29 -4.41 18.34
N LEU A 85 8.11 -4.93 17.13
CA LEU A 85 7.88 -6.35 16.89
C LEU A 85 9.24 -7.05 16.87
N ASP A 86 9.66 -7.61 18.00
CA ASP A 86 10.73 -8.58 18.01
C ASP A 86 10.19 -9.89 17.44
N LEU A 87 10.65 -10.26 16.25
CA LEU A 87 10.27 -11.52 15.58
C LEU A 87 10.71 -12.77 16.37
N VAL A 88 11.48 -12.59 17.42
CA VAL A 88 11.96 -13.63 18.29
C VAL A 88 11.09 -13.65 19.57
N GLY A 89 10.02 -14.43 19.56
CA GLY A 89 9.34 -14.82 20.80
C GLY A 89 7.90 -14.38 21.02
N THR A 90 7.24 -13.74 20.08
CA THR A 90 5.83 -13.35 20.24
C THR A 90 4.95 -13.82 19.09
N GLU A 91 4.60 -15.11 19.10
CA GLU A 91 3.66 -15.71 18.13
C GLU A 91 2.33 -14.96 18.05
N GLU A 92 1.83 -14.43 19.18
CA GLU A 92 0.56 -13.70 19.25
C GLU A 92 0.58 -12.35 18.50
N LEU A 93 1.66 -11.57 18.59
CA LEU A 93 1.77 -10.26 17.91
C LEU A 93 1.96 -10.41 16.39
N ILE A 94 2.61 -11.49 15.96
CA ILE A 94 2.73 -11.87 14.56
C ILE A 94 1.34 -12.13 13.98
N THR A 95 0.51 -12.88 14.70
CA THR A 95 -0.85 -13.26 14.26
C THR A 95 -1.75 -12.04 14.03
N VAL A 96 -1.67 -11.01 14.87
CA VAL A 96 -2.51 -9.80 14.76
C VAL A 96 -2.18 -8.96 13.53
N ASN A 97 -0.91 -8.92 13.09
CA ASN A 97 -0.45 -8.11 11.96
C ASN A 97 -0.08 -8.93 10.72
N GLU A 98 -0.34 -10.24 10.73
CA GLU A 98 0.10 -11.17 9.68
C GLU A 98 -0.33 -10.73 8.28
N GLY A 99 -1.57 -10.28 8.11
CA GLY A 99 -2.08 -9.78 6.85
C GLY A 99 -1.34 -8.53 6.34
N ALA A 100 -1.13 -7.55 7.21
CA ALA A 100 -0.45 -6.31 6.86
C ALA A 100 1.04 -6.53 6.55
N LEU A 101 1.69 -7.44 7.28
CA LEU A 101 3.09 -7.81 7.03
C LEU A 101 3.24 -8.60 5.72
N ALA A 102 2.29 -9.49 5.42
CA ALA A 102 2.26 -10.21 4.16
C ALA A 102 2.05 -9.24 2.97
N GLU A 103 1.11 -8.29 3.10
CA GLU A 103 0.89 -7.24 2.09
C GLU A 103 2.15 -6.39 1.90
N GLN A 104 2.81 -5.97 2.99
CA GLN A 104 4.08 -5.25 2.95
C GLN A 104 5.16 -6.04 2.20
N PHE A 105 5.32 -7.32 2.51
CA PHE A 105 6.33 -8.16 1.88
C PHE A 105 6.08 -8.35 0.38
N ILE A 106 4.84 -8.67 -0.01
CA ILE A 106 4.49 -8.83 -1.42
C ILE A 106 4.64 -7.51 -2.18
N GLY A 107 4.19 -6.39 -1.62
CA GLY A 107 4.37 -5.07 -2.21
C GLY A 107 5.84 -4.72 -2.44
N GLN A 108 6.70 -5.03 -1.48
CA GLN A 108 8.15 -4.87 -1.60
C GLN A 108 8.71 -5.74 -2.74
N GLN A 109 8.31 -7.00 -2.87
CA GLN A 109 8.72 -7.86 -3.97
C GLN A 109 8.26 -7.31 -5.34
N LEU A 110 7.04 -6.80 -5.42
CA LEU A 110 6.51 -6.18 -6.65
C LEU A 110 7.29 -4.92 -7.05
N LEU A 111 7.74 -4.13 -6.08
CA LEU A 111 8.63 -2.97 -6.34
C LEU A 111 10.00 -3.43 -6.85
N CYS A 112 10.60 -4.44 -6.20
CA CYS A 112 11.90 -4.98 -6.57
C CYS A 112 11.91 -5.70 -7.93
N ALA A 113 10.77 -6.20 -8.39
CA ALA A 113 10.63 -6.86 -9.69
C ALA A 113 10.65 -5.88 -10.87
N LYS A 114 10.58 -4.57 -10.63
CA LYS A 114 10.68 -3.54 -11.68
C LYS A 114 12.12 -3.32 -12.10
N PRO A 115 12.34 -2.95 -13.39
CA PRO A 115 13.68 -2.57 -13.85
C PRO A 115 14.25 -1.42 -13.03
N VAL A 116 15.55 -1.46 -12.75
CA VAL A 116 16.24 -0.48 -11.88
C VAL A 116 16.22 0.96 -12.42
N PHE A 117 16.00 1.13 -13.70
CA PHE A 117 15.92 2.44 -14.38
C PHE A 117 14.49 3.00 -14.45
N GLU A 118 13.48 2.24 -14.00
CA GLU A 118 12.10 2.70 -13.91
C GLU A 118 11.78 3.16 -12.49
N ASP A 119 10.99 4.22 -12.38
CA ASP A 119 10.40 4.60 -11.11
C ASP A 119 9.28 3.62 -10.76
N PRO A 120 9.45 2.75 -9.75
CA PRO A 120 8.48 1.73 -9.45
C PRO A 120 7.20 2.36 -8.93
N GLN A 121 6.09 2.12 -9.63
CA GLN A 121 4.75 2.54 -9.22
C GLN A 121 3.90 1.31 -8.92
N LEU A 122 3.21 1.36 -7.79
CA LEU A 122 2.20 0.37 -7.42
C LEU A 122 0.85 1.05 -7.24
N PHE A 123 -0.17 0.28 -7.54
CA PHE A 123 -1.55 0.71 -7.41
C PHE A 123 -2.36 -0.33 -6.65
N TYR A 124 -3.43 0.11 -6.00
CA TYR A 124 -4.48 -0.74 -5.47
C TYR A 124 -5.82 -0.34 -6.07
N TRP A 125 -6.77 -1.24 -6.01
CA TRP A 125 -8.13 -0.95 -6.42
C TRP A 125 -9.09 -1.12 -5.26
N ALA A 126 -10.07 -0.24 -5.18
CA ALA A 126 -11.19 -0.38 -4.27
C ALA A 126 -12.45 0.06 -4.99
N ARG A 127 -13.53 -0.69 -4.77
CA ARG A 127 -14.82 -0.40 -5.35
C ARG A 127 -15.32 0.97 -4.90
N GLU A 128 -15.82 1.79 -5.81
CA GLU A 128 -16.28 3.16 -5.54
C GLU A 128 -17.77 3.24 -5.16
N ALA A 129 -18.50 2.14 -5.22
CA ALA A 129 -19.91 2.11 -4.89
C ALA A 129 -20.18 2.34 -3.39
N ARG A 130 -21.29 2.96 -3.06
CA ARG A 130 -21.74 3.18 -1.68
C ARG A 130 -21.90 1.83 -0.98
N ASN A 131 -21.33 1.66 0.22
CA ASN A 131 -21.27 0.40 0.98
C ASN A 131 -20.49 -0.73 0.30
N ALA A 132 -19.54 -0.40 -0.57
CA ALA A 132 -18.69 -1.39 -1.20
C ALA A 132 -17.50 -1.72 -0.31
N ASN A 133 -17.28 -3.02 -0.06
CA ASN A 133 -16.17 -3.52 0.75
C ASN A 133 -15.11 -4.26 -0.08
N ALA A 134 -15.23 -4.27 -1.43
CA ALA A 134 -14.26 -4.94 -2.27
C ALA A 134 -13.01 -4.08 -2.45
N GLU A 135 -11.87 -4.66 -2.14
CA GLU A 135 -10.55 -4.05 -2.29
C GLU A 135 -9.58 -5.12 -2.76
N VAL A 136 -8.78 -4.79 -3.75
CA VAL A 136 -7.66 -5.60 -4.25
C VAL A 136 -6.37 -4.93 -3.81
N ASP A 137 -5.50 -5.69 -3.14
CA ASP A 137 -4.31 -5.16 -2.46
C ASP A 137 -3.34 -4.48 -3.43
N PHE A 138 -3.10 -5.11 -4.59
CA PHE A 138 -2.31 -4.51 -5.65
C PHE A 138 -2.93 -4.75 -7.01
N VAL A 139 -2.73 -3.78 -7.90
CA VAL A 139 -3.05 -3.88 -9.32
C VAL A 139 -1.79 -3.60 -10.11
N ILE A 140 -1.39 -4.53 -10.95
CA ILE A 140 -0.20 -4.42 -11.78
C ILE A 140 -0.54 -4.54 -13.26
N SER A 141 0.30 -4.01 -14.12
CA SER A 141 0.22 -4.24 -15.56
C SER A 141 1.30 -5.22 -16.00
N ARG A 142 0.91 -6.15 -16.84
CA ARG A 142 1.84 -7.07 -17.52
C ARG A 142 1.47 -7.11 -18.99
N HIS A 143 2.37 -6.63 -19.85
CA HIS A 143 2.07 -6.38 -21.26
C HIS A 143 0.83 -5.46 -21.41
N GLN A 144 -0.25 -5.95 -21.97
CA GLN A 144 -1.50 -5.21 -22.14
C GLN A 144 -2.59 -5.58 -21.11
N ASP A 145 -2.25 -6.48 -20.18
CA ASP A 145 -3.19 -6.95 -19.18
C ASP A 145 -3.05 -6.19 -17.87
N ILE A 146 -4.17 -6.01 -17.19
CA ILE A 146 -4.24 -5.50 -15.82
C ILE A 146 -4.56 -6.68 -14.91
N LEU A 147 -3.65 -6.95 -13.98
CA LEU A 147 -3.71 -8.12 -13.11
C LEU A 147 -3.98 -7.68 -11.67
N PRO A 148 -5.07 -8.17 -11.06
CA PRO A 148 -5.29 -8.00 -9.63
C PRO A 148 -4.40 -8.97 -8.84
N VAL A 149 -3.80 -8.49 -7.76
CA VAL A 149 -3.01 -9.28 -6.82
C VAL A 149 -3.65 -9.14 -5.44
N GLU A 150 -4.18 -10.22 -4.93
CA GLU A 150 -4.76 -10.33 -3.59
C GLU A 150 -3.78 -11.09 -2.69
N VAL A 151 -3.44 -10.52 -1.55
CA VAL A 151 -2.54 -11.11 -0.57
C VAL A 151 -3.34 -11.76 0.55
N LYS A 152 -3.03 -13.00 0.88
CA LYS A 152 -3.65 -13.71 2.00
C LYS A 152 -2.57 -14.28 2.91
N ALA A 153 -2.61 -13.88 4.16
CA ALA A 153 -1.84 -14.52 5.20
C ALA A 153 -2.60 -15.77 5.69
N GLY A 154 -1.90 -16.91 5.78
CA GLY A 154 -2.48 -18.16 6.24
C GLY A 154 -3.05 -19.06 5.14
N LYS A 155 -3.66 -20.19 5.58
CA LYS A 155 -4.07 -21.30 4.69
C LYS A 155 -5.44 -21.13 4.04
N THR A 156 -6.28 -20.25 4.58
CA THR A 156 -7.66 -20.08 4.12
C THR A 156 -7.93 -18.63 3.77
N GLY A 157 -8.40 -18.38 2.57
CA GLY A 157 -8.78 -17.04 2.10
C GLY A 157 -9.78 -17.13 0.96
N THR A 158 -10.67 -16.13 0.86
CA THR A 158 -11.60 -16.01 -0.27
C THR A 158 -11.12 -14.89 -1.19
N LEU A 159 -11.18 -15.12 -2.50
CA LEU A 159 -10.81 -14.14 -3.53
C LEU A 159 -12.01 -13.27 -3.98
N ARG A 160 -12.90 -12.92 -3.05
CA ARG A 160 -14.13 -12.18 -3.37
C ARG A 160 -13.86 -10.83 -4.04
N SER A 161 -12.88 -10.09 -3.54
CA SER A 161 -12.51 -8.79 -4.10
C SER A 161 -11.92 -8.93 -5.50
N THR A 162 -11.09 -9.93 -5.71
CA THR A 162 -10.53 -10.25 -7.03
C THR A 162 -11.62 -10.60 -8.03
N PHE A 163 -12.58 -11.45 -7.66
CA PHE A 163 -13.74 -11.75 -8.51
C PHE A 163 -14.57 -10.52 -8.82
N GLN A 164 -14.82 -9.67 -7.81
CA GLN A 164 -15.55 -8.43 -8.01
C GLN A 164 -14.82 -7.48 -8.97
N PHE A 165 -13.50 -7.38 -8.84
CA PHE A 165 -12.66 -6.61 -9.76
C PHE A 165 -12.80 -7.13 -11.20
N LEU A 166 -12.67 -8.43 -11.41
CA LEU A 166 -12.78 -9.05 -12.74
C LEU A 166 -14.17 -8.84 -13.37
N LEU A 167 -15.23 -8.94 -12.58
CA LEU A 167 -16.59 -8.67 -13.04
C LEU A 167 -16.78 -7.21 -13.48
N GLU A 168 -16.28 -6.25 -12.69
CA GLU A 168 -16.44 -4.83 -12.99
C GLU A 168 -15.55 -4.36 -14.16
N LYS A 169 -14.40 -4.97 -14.35
CA LYS A 169 -13.46 -4.61 -15.42
C LYS A 169 -13.69 -5.40 -16.72
N GLY A 170 -14.66 -6.31 -16.75
CA GLY A 170 -15.07 -7.03 -17.95
C GLY A 170 -13.98 -7.91 -18.59
N ARG A 171 -12.97 -8.30 -17.81
CA ARG A 171 -11.85 -9.09 -18.26
C ARG A 171 -12.09 -10.56 -17.94
N LYS A 172 -12.25 -11.34 -18.99
CA LYS A 172 -12.37 -12.79 -18.93
C LYS A 172 -10.99 -13.42 -18.83
#